data_23575606ea389001aef0200898d28564
#
_entry.id   23575606ea389001aef0200898d28564
#
_cell.length_a   1.000
_cell.length_b   1.000
_cell.length_c   1.000
_cell.angle_alpha   90.00
_cell.angle_beta   90.00
_cell.angle_gamma   90.00
#
_symmetry.space_group_name_H-M   'P 1'
#
loop_
_entity.id
_entity.type
_entity.pdbx_description
1 polymer ?
#
loop_
_entity_poly.entity_id
_entity_poly.type
_entity_poly.pdbx_seq_one_letter_code
_entity_poly.pdbx_strand_id
1 'polypeptide(L)'
;MSDSALMEKFEQEVWSKVPHREEKDGIAQIVNATPLIDLTDDLKECAKTVYDVDISDKDFKIYGKFDNTLPTGSIKVRPAANIIHDAITTGKISSGTTVIEATSGNFGIALGLLSKIGVTAIALVSRKLQEGVFKELRNGNIRIMDLDMDICPAPGMEDKQDMLVAKATAANVRSQMIELGFDPETFDNNISDIETLLAKKDIINLAKFLAKIYDLFCPEQYDNDLNVDAHRTVTGVEIDQQLHENGESLENYNIVCTFGTGGTSGGLSKYFDEQYSKKGVHVIFPPDQQDVAGIRTVGNADGLKYYNPELYAGKHQIDFEQAKPLLKFMVEKGHDMGESSALELYAALQMIYKNGGNYVVMICDGIDKYRKNFEKIGNTITPTQVSQQDVATNANDYDKVIWVHTQYTPREEGIELLAKSLGIDKSKIIIPNARTAQQLLSGQQVPEEIDQALQESKGKSLMVCMAGRTSLMAANVLAEKGIQTDSLTGGITGLPESKTKDLSQIIEQASQF
;
A
#
# COMPACT_ATOMS: atom_id res chain seq x y z
N MET A 1 7.02 -36.55 7.27
CA MET A 1 5.96 -36.85 6.26
C MET A 1 6.70 -37.21 4.98
N SER A 2 6.27 -38.21 4.21
CA SER A 2 6.89 -38.42 2.88
C SER A 2 6.47 -37.28 1.93
N ASP A 3 7.26 -37.01 0.88
CA ASP A 3 6.94 -35.93 -0.08
C ASP A 3 5.60 -36.21 -0.80
N SER A 4 5.28 -37.48 -1.06
CA SER A 4 3.94 -37.89 -1.56
C SER A 4 2.82 -37.52 -0.61
N ALA A 5 2.98 -37.71 0.71
CA ALA A 5 1.96 -37.35 1.69
C ALA A 5 1.86 -35.83 1.89
N LEU A 6 2.95 -35.07 1.65
CA LEU A 6 2.93 -33.61 1.67
C LEU A 6 2.12 -33.07 0.48
N MET A 7 2.33 -33.62 -0.73
CA MET A 7 1.57 -33.24 -1.93
C MET A 7 0.09 -33.58 -1.78
N GLU A 8 -0.25 -34.79 -1.35
CA GLU A 8 -1.63 -35.18 -1.12
C GLU A 8 -2.35 -34.22 -0.16
N LYS A 9 -1.67 -33.86 0.93
CA LYS A 9 -2.22 -32.90 1.89
C LYS A 9 -2.35 -31.50 1.30
N PHE A 10 -1.39 -31.06 0.47
CA PHE A 10 -1.48 -29.78 -0.22
C PHE A 10 -2.66 -29.75 -1.20
N GLU A 11 -2.85 -30.80 -1.97
CA GLU A 11 -3.98 -30.93 -2.89
C GLU A 11 -5.32 -30.86 -2.14
N GLN A 12 -5.47 -31.56 -1.03
CA GLN A 12 -6.71 -31.56 -0.24
C GLN A 12 -6.98 -30.24 0.47
N GLU A 13 -5.97 -29.63 1.11
CA GLU A 13 -6.17 -28.48 1.99
C GLU A 13 -6.05 -27.13 1.27
N VAL A 14 -5.36 -27.08 0.15
CA VAL A 14 -5.05 -25.83 -0.55
C VAL A 14 -5.53 -25.86 -2.00
N TRP A 15 -4.97 -26.76 -2.82
CA TRP A 15 -5.16 -26.76 -4.28
C TRP A 15 -6.63 -26.92 -4.67
N SER A 16 -7.34 -27.84 -4.01
CA SER A 16 -8.78 -28.05 -4.22
C SER A 16 -9.68 -26.85 -3.90
N LYS A 17 -9.13 -25.76 -3.37
CA LYS A 17 -9.86 -24.53 -2.98
C LYS A 17 -9.42 -23.29 -3.76
N VAL A 18 -8.46 -23.45 -4.66
CA VAL A 18 -7.90 -22.35 -5.46
C VAL A 18 -8.25 -22.61 -6.92
N PRO A 19 -8.56 -21.59 -7.71
CA PRO A 19 -8.78 -21.77 -9.14
C PRO A 19 -7.55 -22.39 -9.80
N HIS A 20 -7.76 -23.46 -10.53
CA HIS A 20 -6.73 -24.15 -11.30
C HIS A 20 -7.34 -24.83 -12.52
N ARG A 21 -6.47 -25.20 -13.46
CA ARG A 21 -6.87 -25.88 -14.67
C ARG A 21 -6.92 -27.39 -14.44
N GLU A 22 -8.04 -28.00 -14.74
CA GLU A 22 -8.20 -29.44 -14.79
C GLU A 22 -8.54 -29.89 -16.22
N GLU A 23 -8.14 -31.10 -16.58
CA GLU A 23 -8.51 -31.72 -17.83
C GLU A 23 -9.57 -32.80 -17.54
N LYS A 24 -10.79 -32.59 -18.05
CA LYS A 24 -11.89 -33.52 -17.91
C LYS A 24 -12.43 -33.90 -19.29
N ASP A 25 -12.43 -35.18 -19.61
CA ASP A 25 -12.87 -35.69 -20.91
C ASP A 25 -12.15 -35.06 -22.12
N GLY A 26 -10.86 -34.73 -21.96
CA GLY A 26 -10.04 -34.05 -22.98
C GLY A 26 -10.33 -32.55 -23.15
N ILE A 27 -11.15 -31.98 -22.28
CA ILE A 27 -11.47 -30.55 -22.27
C ILE A 27 -10.85 -29.91 -21.02
N ALA A 28 -10.03 -28.92 -21.26
CA ALA A 28 -9.47 -28.12 -20.16
C ALA A 28 -10.52 -27.13 -19.63
N GLN A 29 -10.78 -27.18 -18.34
CA GLN A 29 -11.70 -26.26 -17.65
C GLN A 29 -11.05 -25.68 -16.38
N ILE A 30 -11.49 -24.49 -15.98
CA ILE A 30 -11.12 -23.93 -14.71
C ILE A 30 -12.11 -24.40 -13.63
N VAL A 31 -11.57 -24.97 -12.56
CA VAL A 31 -12.34 -25.35 -11.38
C VAL A 31 -12.13 -24.33 -10.27
N ASN A 32 -13.06 -24.25 -9.33
CA ASN A 32 -13.06 -23.31 -8.19
C ASN A 32 -12.98 -21.84 -8.63
N ALA A 33 -13.61 -21.50 -9.75
CA ALA A 33 -13.65 -20.14 -10.25
C ALA A 33 -14.20 -19.14 -9.20
N THR A 34 -13.58 -17.97 -9.11
CA THR A 34 -14.08 -16.88 -8.28
C THR A 34 -15.22 -16.13 -8.99
N PRO A 35 -16.12 -15.43 -8.27
CA PRO A 35 -17.25 -14.75 -8.89
C PRO A 35 -16.83 -13.66 -9.88
N LEU A 36 -17.57 -13.58 -11.01
CA LEU A 36 -17.57 -12.45 -11.93
C LEU A 36 -18.94 -11.76 -11.81
N ILE A 37 -19.00 -10.58 -11.23
CA ILE A 37 -20.24 -9.89 -10.85
C ILE A 37 -20.42 -8.64 -11.70
N ASP A 38 -21.61 -8.45 -12.28
CA ASP A 38 -21.98 -7.22 -13.00
C ASP A 38 -22.13 -6.05 -12.01
N LEU A 39 -21.34 -5.01 -12.21
CA LEU A 39 -21.32 -3.79 -11.41
C LEU A 39 -21.85 -2.57 -12.18
N THR A 40 -22.44 -2.79 -13.36
CA THR A 40 -22.81 -1.72 -14.29
C THR A 40 -23.78 -0.72 -13.67
N ASP A 41 -24.84 -1.20 -13.02
CA ASP A 41 -25.86 -0.32 -12.44
C ASP A 41 -25.36 0.36 -11.17
N ASP A 42 -24.60 -0.33 -10.32
CA ASP A 42 -24.02 0.25 -9.12
C ASP A 42 -22.98 1.33 -9.47
N LEU A 43 -22.21 1.15 -10.55
CA LEU A 43 -21.28 2.19 -11.01
C LEU A 43 -22.01 3.40 -11.59
N LYS A 44 -23.13 3.22 -12.32
CA LYS A 44 -23.99 4.32 -12.79
C LYS A 44 -24.55 5.13 -11.62
N GLU A 45 -25.07 4.43 -10.61
CA GLU A 45 -25.60 5.08 -9.41
C GLU A 45 -24.49 5.83 -8.66
N CYS A 46 -23.32 5.20 -8.47
CA CYS A 46 -22.16 5.83 -7.85
C CYS A 46 -21.72 7.10 -8.60
N ALA A 47 -21.57 7.03 -9.94
CA ALA A 47 -21.18 8.17 -10.75
C ALA A 47 -22.11 9.36 -10.53
N LYS A 48 -23.42 9.12 -10.52
CA LYS A 48 -24.43 10.16 -10.34
C LYS A 48 -24.49 10.69 -8.92
N THR A 49 -24.50 9.81 -7.90
CA THR A 49 -24.77 10.20 -6.51
C THR A 49 -23.52 10.69 -5.77
N VAL A 50 -22.36 10.17 -6.10
CA VAL A 50 -21.10 10.47 -5.41
C VAL A 50 -20.30 11.55 -6.15
N TYR A 51 -20.29 11.51 -7.49
CA TYR A 51 -19.44 12.40 -8.29
C TYR A 51 -20.23 13.46 -9.10
N ASP A 52 -21.57 13.43 -9.06
CA ASP A 52 -22.44 14.28 -9.89
C ASP A 52 -22.14 14.16 -11.39
N VAL A 53 -21.81 12.94 -11.82
CA VAL A 53 -21.45 12.61 -13.20
C VAL A 53 -22.50 11.70 -13.80
N ASP A 54 -23.11 12.11 -14.90
CA ASP A 54 -24.04 11.27 -15.65
C ASP A 54 -23.32 10.48 -16.75
N ILE A 55 -23.39 9.15 -16.67
CA ILE A 55 -22.88 8.20 -17.65
C ILE A 55 -24.00 7.31 -18.21
N SER A 56 -25.26 7.69 -18.02
CA SER A 56 -26.40 6.89 -18.48
C SER A 56 -26.51 6.82 -20.01
N ASP A 57 -25.96 7.80 -20.71
CA ASP A 57 -25.88 7.86 -22.17
C ASP A 57 -24.74 7.03 -22.77
N LYS A 58 -23.83 6.50 -21.93
CA LYS A 58 -22.69 5.69 -22.37
C LYS A 58 -23.09 4.24 -22.58
N ASP A 59 -22.62 3.69 -23.68
CA ASP A 59 -22.70 2.25 -23.93
C ASP A 59 -21.50 1.57 -23.27
N PHE A 60 -21.76 0.84 -22.18
CA PHE A 60 -20.74 0.13 -21.43
C PHE A 60 -21.30 -0.99 -20.58
N LYS A 61 -20.45 -1.96 -20.28
CA LYS A 61 -20.61 -2.94 -19.22
C LYS A 61 -19.34 -3.00 -18.35
N ILE A 62 -19.52 -3.27 -17.07
CA ILE A 62 -18.40 -3.46 -16.16
C ILE A 62 -18.66 -4.62 -15.20
N TYR A 63 -17.70 -5.53 -15.15
CA TYR A 63 -17.70 -6.66 -14.23
C TYR A 63 -16.59 -6.53 -13.20
N GLY A 64 -16.86 -6.96 -11.98
CA GLY A 64 -15.84 -7.18 -10.94
C GLY A 64 -15.44 -8.65 -10.86
N LYS A 65 -14.14 -8.96 -10.95
CA LYS A 65 -13.59 -10.30 -10.69
C LYS A 65 -13.19 -10.40 -9.23
N PHE A 66 -14.01 -11.09 -8.41
CA PHE A 66 -13.94 -11.06 -6.96
C PHE A 66 -12.96 -12.10 -6.37
N ASP A 67 -11.68 -11.81 -6.44
CA ASP A 67 -10.61 -12.66 -5.88
C ASP A 67 -10.43 -12.52 -4.35
N ASN A 68 -11.13 -11.58 -3.71
CA ASN A 68 -11.27 -11.51 -2.26
C ASN A 68 -11.98 -12.72 -1.65
N THR A 69 -12.72 -13.48 -2.46
CA THR A 69 -13.41 -14.73 -2.05
C THR A 69 -12.47 -15.94 -1.95
N LEU A 70 -11.24 -15.81 -2.41
CA LEU A 70 -10.22 -16.85 -2.31
C LEU A 70 -9.84 -17.15 -0.85
N PRO A 71 -9.34 -18.36 -0.56
CA PRO A 71 -8.75 -18.66 0.75
C PRO A 71 -7.73 -17.58 1.13
N THR A 72 -7.74 -17.07 2.36
CA THR A 72 -6.95 -15.91 2.81
C THR A 72 -7.35 -14.54 2.22
N GLY A 73 -8.44 -14.48 1.46
CA GLY A 73 -9.10 -13.24 1.08
C GLY A 73 -8.29 -12.33 0.13
N SER A 74 -7.53 -12.91 -0.81
CA SER A 74 -6.87 -12.10 -1.84
C SER A 74 -6.38 -12.86 -3.06
N ILE A 75 -6.24 -12.14 -4.17
CA ILE A 75 -5.67 -12.61 -5.46
C ILE A 75 -4.28 -13.26 -5.31
N LYS A 76 -3.53 -12.92 -4.25
CA LYS A 76 -2.18 -13.45 -4.01
C LYS A 76 -2.14 -14.94 -3.73
N VAL A 77 -3.29 -15.54 -3.41
CA VAL A 77 -3.42 -17.00 -3.28
C VAL A 77 -3.09 -17.71 -4.59
N ARG A 78 -3.47 -17.15 -5.74
CA ARG A 78 -3.22 -17.75 -7.05
C ARG A 78 -1.73 -17.99 -7.31
N PRO A 79 -0.86 -16.97 -7.32
CA PRO A 79 0.57 -17.18 -7.50
C PRO A 79 1.22 -17.97 -6.34
N ALA A 80 0.79 -17.76 -5.10
CA ALA A 80 1.35 -18.50 -3.97
C ALA A 80 1.09 -20.00 -4.10
N ALA A 81 -0.14 -20.40 -4.40
CA ALA A 81 -0.49 -21.81 -4.58
C ALA A 81 0.24 -22.43 -5.78
N ASN A 82 0.35 -21.70 -6.90
CA ASN A 82 1.04 -22.18 -8.09
C ASN A 82 2.54 -22.40 -7.85
N ILE A 83 3.21 -21.44 -7.19
CA ILE A 83 4.65 -21.54 -6.84
C ILE A 83 4.89 -22.69 -5.87
N ILE A 84 4.02 -22.84 -4.86
CA ILE A 84 4.17 -23.89 -3.84
C ILE A 84 3.88 -25.28 -4.43
N HIS A 85 2.87 -25.40 -5.29
CA HIS A 85 2.58 -26.64 -5.98
C HIS A 85 3.81 -27.12 -6.79
N ASP A 86 4.39 -26.24 -7.59
CA ASP A 86 5.64 -26.54 -8.33
C ASP A 86 6.79 -26.91 -7.38
N ALA A 87 6.96 -26.15 -6.31
CA ALA A 87 8.07 -26.38 -5.37
C ALA A 87 7.95 -27.72 -4.63
N ILE A 88 6.76 -28.18 -4.30
CA ILE A 88 6.53 -29.53 -3.73
C ILE A 88 6.76 -30.57 -4.82
N THR A 89 6.22 -30.38 -6.02
CA THR A 89 6.36 -31.31 -7.16
C THR A 89 7.83 -31.52 -7.53
N THR A 90 8.62 -30.45 -7.49
CA THR A 90 10.05 -30.47 -7.83
C THR A 90 10.97 -30.81 -6.65
N GLY A 91 10.41 -31.08 -5.46
CA GLY A 91 11.15 -31.44 -4.25
C GLY A 91 11.90 -30.27 -3.59
N LYS A 92 11.63 -29.02 -4.00
CA LYS A 92 12.19 -27.81 -3.34
C LYS A 92 11.56 -27.54 -1.98
N ILE A 93 10.31 -27.97 -1.78
CA ILE A 93 9.64 -27.99 -0.48
C ILE A 93 9.37 -29.45 -0.09
N SER A 94 9.89 -29.84 1.05
CA SER A 94 9.68 -31.14 1.69
C SER A 94 9.19 -30.96 3.13
N SER A 95 8.94 -32.07 3.82
CA SER A 95 8.60 -32.02 5.25
C SER A 95 9.75 -31.42 6.07
N GLY A 96 9.50 -30.32 6.76
CA GLY A 96 10.49 -29.59 7.56
C GLY A 96 11.11 -28.39 6.85
N THR A 97 10.86 -28.18 5.56
CA THR A 97 11.27 -26.95 4.88
C THR A 97 10.63 -25.72 5.53
N THR A 98 11.43 -24.68 5.72
CA THR A 98 10.91 -23.36 6.10
C THR A 98 10.92 -22.45 4.88
N VAL A 99 9.84 -21.72 4.67
CA VAL A 99 9.67 -20.73 3.59
C VAL A 99 9.92 -19.34 4.13
N ILE A 100 10.65 -18.52 3.38
CA ILE A 100 10.90 -17.11 3.74
C ILE A 100 10.65 -16.19 2.54
N GLU A 101 9.94 -15.08 2.75
CA GLU A 101 9.63 -14.15 1.66
C GLU A 101 9.52 -12.71 2.16
N ALA A 102 9.99 -11.76 1.36
CA ALA A 102 9.74 -10.33 1.55
C ALA A 102 8.35 -9.98 1.01
N THR A 103 7.48 -9.40 1.85
CA THR A 103 6.10 -9.17 1.47
C THR A 103 5.51 -7.88 2.05
N SER A 104 4.69 -7.20 1.25
CA SER A 104 3.88 -6.06 1.67
C SER A 104 2.53 -6.48 2.29
N GLY A 105 2.30 -7.76 2.54
CA GLY A 105 1.13 -8.25 3.26
C GLY A 105 0.40 -9.41 2.59
N ASN A 106 -0.38 -9.19 1.55
CA ASN A 106 -1.28 -10.21 0.98
C ASN A 106 -0.59 -11.50 0.51
N PHE A 107 0.63 -11.42 -0.03
CA PHE A 107 1.36 -12.63 -0.40
C PHE A 107 1.84 -13.40 0.86
N GLY A 108 2.32 -12.68 1.88
CA GLY A 108 2.63 -13.28 3.18
C GLY A 108 1.42 -13.97 3.81
N ILE A 109 0.25 -13.32 3.78
CA ILE A 109 -1.01 -13.93 4.26
C ILE A 109 -1.34 -15.19 3.45
N ALA A 110 -1.15 -15.18 2.12
CA ALA A 110 -1.35 -16.36 1.29
C ALA A 110 -0.42 -17.51 1.65
N LEU A 111 0.83 -17.23 2.08
CA LEU A 111 1.73 -18.26 2.61
C LEU A 111 1.21 -18.92 3.90
N GLY A 112 0.22 -18.31 4.58
CA GLY A 112 -0.48 -18.93 5.70
C GLY A 112 -1.14 -20.28 5.36
N LEU A 113 -1.43 -20.53 4.07
CA LEU A 113 -1.90 -21.84 3.59
C LEU A 113 -0.89 -22.96 3.87
N LEU A 114 0.40 -22.64 3.95
CA LEU A 114 1.46 -23.60 4.27
C LEU A 114 1.32 -24.19 5.67
N SER A 115 0.79 -23.43 6.63
CA SER A 115 0.55 -23.93 7.99
C SER A 115 -0.42 -25.11 8.01
N LYS A 116 -1.36 -25.16 7.05
CA LYS A 116 -2.32 -26.27 6.92
C LYS A 116 -1.65 -27.58 6.55
N ILE A 117 -0.53 -27.54 5.89
CA ILE A 117 0.27 -28.71 5.50
C ILE A 117 1.46 -28.98 6.41
N GLY A 118 1.64 -28.15 7.47
CA GLY A 118 2.71 -28.31 8.44
C GLY A 118 4.06 -27.74 7.99
N VAL A 119 4.06 -26.84 7.02
CA VAL A 119 5.24 -26.08 6.56
C VAL A 119 5.25 -24.71 7.22
N THR A 120 6.40 -24.32 7.77
CA THR A 120 6.58 -23.02 8.42
C THR A 120 6.85 -21.95 7.38
N ALA A 121 6.26 -20.75 7.55
CA ALA A 121 6.56 -19.60 6.73
C ALA A 121 6.99 -18.40 7.59
N ILE A 122 7.95 -17.64 7.06
CA ILE A 122 8.49 -16.40 7.63
C ILE A 122 8.21 -15.27 6.63
N ALA A 123 7.58 -14.21 7.08
CA ALA A 123 7.36 -12.99 6.31
C ALA A 123 8.29 -11.88 6.79
N LEU A 124 9.15 -11.39 5.89
CA LEU A 124 9.87 -10.14 6.11
C LEU A 124 8.94 -9.00 5.76
N VAL A 125 8.61 -8.18 6.75
CA VAL A 125 7.61 -7.11 6.59
C VAL A 125 8.15 -5.75 7.03
N SER A 126 7.58 -4.67 6.50
CA SER A 126 7.86 -3.31 6.94
C SER A 126 6.86 -2.83 7.99
N ARG A 127 7.22 -1.76 8.71
CA ARG A 127 6.34 -1.12 9.69
C ARG A 127 5.08 -0.45 9.12
N LYS A 128 5.04 -0.19 7.82
CA LYS A 128 3.91 0.48 7.17
C LYS A 128 2.68 -0.41 6.97
N LEU A 129 2.76 -1.69 7.32
CA LEU A 129 1.62 -2.57 7.20
C LEU A 129 0.51 -2.16 8.16
N GLN A 130 -0.71 -2.13 7.65
CA GLN A 130 -1.89 -1.85 8.46
C GLN A 130 -2.12 -2.97 9.50
N GLU A 131 -2.69 -2.61 10.64
CA GLU A 131 -2.93 -3.53 11.76
C GLU A 131 -3.73 -4.77 11.36
N GLY A 132 -4.71 -4.61 10.45
CA GLY A 132 -5.49 -5.72 9.89
C GLY A 132 -4.62 -6.73 9.16
N VAL A 133 -3.61 -6.28 8.42
CA VAL A 133 -2.65 -7.16 7.73
C VAL A 133 -1.81 -7.96 8.73
N PHE A 134 -1.29 -7.31 9.77
CA PHE A 134 -0.55 -8.01 10.85
C PHE A 134 -1.43 -9.06 11.57
N LYS A 135 -2.71 -8.73 11.80
CA LYS A 135 -3.66 -9.68 12.38
C LYS A 135 -3.82 -10.92 11.51
N GLU A 136 -4.00 -10.74 10.20
CA GLU A 136 -4.15 -11.87 9.26
C GLU A 136 -2.87 -12.71 9.12
N LEU A 137 -1.69 -12.10 9.13
CA LEU A 137 -0.41 -12.84 9.17
C LEU A 137 -0.34 -13.75 10.40
N ARG A 138 -0.70 -13.23 11.59
CA ARG A 138 -0.71 -14.01 12.83
C ARG A 138 -1.76 -15.13 12.79
N ASN A 139 -2.96 -14.86 12.27
CA ASN A 139 -4.02 -15.84 12.09
C ASN A 139 -3.57 -16.99 11.17
N GLY A 140 -2.75 -16.70 10.16
CA GLY A 140 -2.16 -17.68 9.25
C GLY A 140 -0.98 -18.46 9.85
N ASN A 141 -0.63 -18.26 11.14
CA ASN A 141 0.57 -18.82 11.77
C ASN A 141 1.88 -18.46 11.06
N ILE A 142 1.92 -17.30 10.42
CA ILE A 142 3.14 -16.78 9.79
C ILE A 142 4.04 -16.19 10.87
N ARG A 143 5.30 -16.59 10.87
CA ARG A 143 6.33 -15.97 11.68
C ARG A 143 6.72 -14.63 11.04
N ILE A 144 6.57 -13.56 11.78
CA ILE A 144 6.79 -12.20 11.27
C ILE A 144 8.19 -11.75 11.67
N MET A 145 9.00 -11.37 10.69
CA MET A 145 10.23 -10.61 10.88
C MET A 145 9.95 -9.15 10.53
N ASP A 146 9.82 -8.32 11.54
CA ASP A 146 9.61 -6.88 11.38
C ASP A 146 10.96 -6.19 11.18
N LEU A 147 11.19 -5.68 9.97
CA LEU A 147 12.46 -5.06 9.61
C LEU A 147 12.54 -3.59 9.99
N ASP A 148 11.47 -3.00 10.50
CA ASP A 148 11.48 -1.57 10.80
C ASP A 148 11.98 -0.69 9.61
N MET A 149 11.68 -1.13 8.41
CA MET A 149 12.10 -0.49 7.16
C MET A 149 10.91 -0.29 6.23
N ASP A 150 10.98 0.75 5.43
CA ASP A 150 10.09 0.92 4.29
C ASP A 150 10.52 -0.01 3.14
N ILE A 151 9.66 -0.96 2.79
CA ILE A 151 9.91 -1.91 1.68
C ILE A 151 9.90 -1.23 0.33
N CYS A 152 9.16 -0.13 0.21
CA CYS A 152 9.05 0.65 -1.01
C CYS A 152 9.20 2.12 -0.65
N PRO A 153 10.43 2.65 -0.52
CA PRO A 153 10.58 4.09 -0.41
C PRO A 153 9.92 4.72 -1.62
N ALA A 154 8.99 5.66 -1.40
CA ALA A 154 8.47 6.45 -2.50
C ALA A 154 9.65 7.21 -3.14
N PRO A 155 9.76 7.26 -4.48
CA PRO A 155 10.78 8.05 -5.13
C PRO A 155 10.73 9.49 -4.63
N GLY A 156 11.87 10.04 -4.20
CA GLY A 156 11.98 11.37 -3.59
C GLY A 156 11.86 11.41 -2.06
N MET A 157 11.59 10.29 -1.39
CA MET A 157 11.73 10.18 0.08
C MET A 157 13.15 9.76 0.51
N GLU A 158 14.11 9.85 -0.37
CA GLU A 158 15.55 9.71 -0.05
C GLU A 158 16.09 10.85 0.83
N ASP A 159 15.22 11.73 1.29
CA ASP A 159 15.62 12.88 2.10
C ASP A 159 16.20 12.39 3.43
N LYS A 160 17.47 12.69 3.63
CA LYS A 160 18.28 12.30 4.79
C LYS A 160 17.69 12.73 6.15
N GLN A 161 16.57 13.43 6.15
CA GLN A 161 15.90 13.97 7.33
C GLN A 161 14.79 13.05 7.89
N ASP A 162 14.28 12.07 7.12
CA ASP A 162 13.38 11.03 7.64
C ASP A 162 14.13 9.87 8.34
N MET A 163 15.39 10.08 8.66
CA MET A 163 16.27 9.10 9.32
C MET A 163 16.01 8.89 10.82
N LEU A 164 14.90 9.42 11.35
CA LEU A 164 14.50 9.19 12.76
C LEU A 164 13.65 7.94 12.96
N VAL A 165 13.26 7.26 11.89
CA VAL A 165 12.73 5.91 11.99
C VAL A 165 13.91 4.98 12.23
N ALA A 166 13.88 4.22 13.33
CA ALA A 166 14.94 3.30 13.67
C ALA A 166 15.27 2.42 12.46
N LYS A 167 16.50 2.51 11.94
CA LYS A 167 16.95 1.70 10.80
C LYS A 167 16.96 0.25 11.23
N ALA A 168 16.45 -0.66 10.40
CA ALA A 168 16.72 -2.07 10.61
C ALA A 168 18.22 -2.27 10.66
N THR A 169 18.70 -2.76 11.76
CA THR A 169 20.11 -3.04 11.97
C THR A 169 20.35 -4.53 11.78
N ALA A 170 21.54 -4.91 11.36
CA ALA A 170 21.92 -6.31 11.32
C ALA A 170 21.75 -6.98 12.70
N ALA A 171 21.98 -6.25 13.79
CA ALA A 171 21.76 -6.74 15.15
C ALA A 171 20.29 -7.09 15.42
N ASN A 172 19.32 -6.28 14.95
CA ASN A 172 17.89 -6.56 15.10
C ASN A 172 17.49 -7.79 14.24
N VAL A 173 17.91 -7.87 12.99
CA VAL A 173 17.65 -9.03 12.14
C VAL A 173 18.26 -10.29 12.74
N ARG A 174 19.50 -10.21 13.26
CA ARG A 174 20.18 -11.30 13.98
C ARG A 174 19.38 -11.81 15.18
N SER A 175 18.90 -10.89 16.02
CA SER A 175 18.09 -11.24 17.18
C SER A 175 16.83 -12.00 16.78
N GLN A 176 16.12 -11.52 15.77
CA GLN A 176 14.92 -12.16 15.27
C GLN A 176 15.21 -13.54 14.64
N MET A 177 16.32 -13.70 13.90
CA MET A 177 16.73 -15.01 13.37
C MET A 177 17.02 -16.01 14.49
N ILE A 178 17.68 -15.59 15.57
CA ILE A 178 17.92 -16.43 16.75
C ILE A 178 16.61 -16.83 17.44
N GLU A 179 15.68 -15.89 17.61
CA GLU A 179 14.35 -16.16 18.18
C GLU A 179 13.55 -17.13 17.32
N LEU A 180 13.76 -17.12 16.00
CA LEU A 180 13.18 -18.07 15.07
C LEU A 180 13.88 -19.45 15.09
N GLY A 181 14.97 -19.58 15.83
CA GLY A 181 15.72 -20.83 16.06
C GLY A 181 16.85 -21.08 15.07
N PHE A 182 17.31 -20.05 14.34
CA PHE A 182 18.41 -20.18 13.40
C PHE A 182 19.78 -19.98 14.08
N ASP A 183 20.80 -20.63 13.52
CA ASP A 183 22.15 -20.58 14.01
C ASP A 183 22.77 -19.17 13.89
N PRO A 184 23.25 -18.57 15.00
CA PRO A 184 23.86 -17.25 14.97
C PRO A 184 25.20 -17.19 14.26
N GLU A 185 25.99 -18.27 14.24
CA GLU A 185 27.29 -18.29 13.58
C GLU A 185 27.15 -18.16 12.06
N THR A 186 26.11 -18.78 11.47
CA THR A 186 25.77 -18.60 10.06
C THR A 186 25.47 -17.14 9.74
N PHE A 187 24.76 -16.43 10.63
CA PHE A 187 24.50 -15.00 10.45
C PHE A 187 25.79 -14.19 10.52
N ASP A 188 26.59 -14.41 11.57
CA ASP A 188 27.81 -13.65 11.85
C ASP A 188 28.86 -13.80 10.74
N ASN A 189 28.96 -14.98 10.13
CA ASN A 189 29.83 -15.24 8.97
C ASN A 189 29.38 -14.50 7.71
N ASN A 190 28.14 -14.04 7.62
CA ASN A 190 27.57 -13.36 6.46
C ASN A 190 27.12 -11.92 6.75
N ILE A 191 27.52 -11.34 7.89
CA ILE A 191 27.04 -10.05 8.39
C ILE A 191 27.28 -8.90 7.40
N SER A 192 28.42 -8.88 6.70
CA SER A 192 28.79 -7.82 5.76
C SER A 192 27.85 -7.72 4.56
N ASP A 193 27.41 -8.86 4.03
CA ASP A 193 26.46 -8.90 2.92
C ASP A 193 25.06 -8.47 3.40
N ILE A 194 24.66 -8.92 4.58
CA ILE A 194 23.40 -8.54 5.22
C ILE A 194 23.35 -7.03 5.47
N GLU A 195 24.41 -6.43 6.06
CA GLU A 195 24.53 -4.99 6.26
C GLU A 195 24.47 -4.20 4.95
N THR A 196 25.08 -4.73 3.89
CA THR A 196 25.03 -4.12 2.57
C THR A 196 23.61 -4.08 2.01
N LEU A 197 22.85 -5.18 2.14
CA LEU A 197 21.46 -5.26 1.68
C LEU A 197 20.54 -4.35 2.51
N LEU A 198 20.73 -4.31 3.82
CA LEU A 198 20.01 -3.43 4.73
C LEU A 198 20.29 -1.95 4.42
N ALA A 199 21.54 -1.58 4.18
CA ALA A 199 21.92 -0.21 3.83
C ALA A 199 21.30 0.25 2.50
N LYS A 200 21.12 -0.68 1.55
CA LYS A 200 20.42 -0.44 0.27
C LYS A 200 18.90 -0.51 0.40
N LYS A 201 18.37 -0.87 1.56
CA LYS A 201 16.95 -1.17 1.78
C LYS A 201 16.41 -2.26 0.84
N ASP A 202 17.26 -3.17 0.41
CA ASP A 202 16.95 -4.22 -0.56
C ASP A 202 16.48 -5.49 0.18
N ILE A 203 15.28 -5.45 0.68
CA ILE A 203 14.73 -6.55 1.47
C ILE A 203 14.28 -7.74 0.61
N ILE A 204 14.04 -7.54 -0.68
CA ILE A 204 13.76 -8.66 -1.60
C ILE A 204 15.00 -9.53 -1.71
N ASN A 205 16.16 -8.94 -2.00
CA ASN A 205 17.40 -9.68 -2.03
C ASN A 205 17.87 -10.12 -0.64
N LEU A 206 17.51 -9.41 0.44
CA LEU A 206 17.75 -9.89 1.80
C LEU A 206 17.02 -11.21 2.08
N ALA A 207 15.74 -11.34 1.71
CA ALA A 207 15.00 -12.58 1.87
C ALA A 207 15.64 -13.75 1.09
N LYS A 208 16.02 -13.50 -0.16
CA LYS A 208 16.74 -14.48 -1.00
C LYS A 208 18.09 -14.88 -0.39
N PHE A 209 18.83 -13.91 0.13
CA PHE A 209 20.12 -14.15 0.75
C PHE A 209 20.01 -14.97 2.04
N LEU A 210 19.04 -14.62 2.92
CA LEU A 210 18.75 -15.41 4.11
C LEU A 210 18.28 -16.81 3.75
N ALA A 211 17.44 -16.97 2.72
CA ALA A 211 17.03 -18.27 2.23
C ALA A 211 18.25 -19.12 1.82
N LYS A 212 19.19 -18.53 1.10
CA LYS A 212 20.40 -19.20 0.63
C LYS A 212 21.33 -19.67 1.77
N ILE A 213 21.61 -18.79 2.75
CA ILE A 213 22.58 -19.12 3.82
C ILE A 213 22.02 -20.08 4.86
N TYR A 214 20.68 -20.15 5.00
CA TYR A 214 20.00 -21.04 5.95
C TYR A 214 19.28 -22.23 5.31
N ASP A 215 19.48 -22.45 3.99
CA ASP A 215 18.84 -23.52 3.23
C ASP A 215 17.32 -23.51 3.36
N LEU A 216 16.71 -22.34 3.13
CA LEU A 216 15.26 -22.12 3.16
C LEU A 216 14.74 -21.99 1.73
N PHE A 217 13.44 -22.19 1.56
CA PHE A 217 12.79 -21.91 0.28
C PHE A 217 12.30 -20.46 0.22
N CYS A 218 12.69 -19.72 -0.83
CA CYS A 218 12.14 -18.39 -1.12
C CYS A 218 11.27 -18.48 -2.38
N PRO A 219 9.97 -18.15 -2.30
CA PRO A 219 9.05 -18.13 -3.44
C PRO A 219 9.45 -17.13 -4.54
N GLU A 220 10.15 -16.06 -4.18
CA GLU A 220 10.64 -15.01 -5.09
C GLU A 220 9.51 -14.38 -5.93
N GLN A 221 8.41 -13.96 -5.29
CA GLN A 221 7.21 -13.46 -5.98
C GLN A 221 7.48 -12.37 -7.03
N TYR A 222 8.61 -11.66 -6.95
CA TYR A 222 8.98 -10.60 -7.89
C TYR A 222 9.69 -11.11 -9.14
N ASP A 223 10.25 -12.32 -9.09
CA ASP A 223 11.13 -12.86 -10.14
C ASP A 223 10.72 -14.25 -10.64
N ASN A 224 9.78 -14.92 -9.97
CA ASN A 224 9.30 -16.25 -10.29
C ASN A 224 8.20 -16.21 -11.36
N ASP A 225 8.47 -16.73 -12.55
CA ASP A 225 7.56 -16.71 -13.69
C ASP A 225 6.22 -17.42 -13.42
N LEU A 226 6.17 -18.35 -12.45
CA LEU A 226 4.93 -18.99 -12.00
C LEU A 226 3.92 -17.99 -11.41
N ASN A 227 4.37 -16.81 -10.97
CA ASN A 227 3.47 -15.72 -10.59
C ASN A 227 2.69 -15.19 -11.81
N VAL A 228 3.38 -14.94 -12.91
CA VAL A 228 2.75 -14.50 -14.17
C VAL A 228 1.89 -15.61 -14.77
N ASP A 229 2.39 -16.86 -14.76
CA ASP A 229 1.70 -18.00 -15.32
C ASP A 229 0.38 -18.32 -14.60
N ALA A 230 0.29 -18.12 -13.29
CA ALA A 230 -0.97 -18.26 -12.53
C ALA A 230 -2.09 -17.36 -13.10
N HIS A 231 -1.74 -16.17 -13.59
CA HIS A 231 -2.71 -15.24 -14.17
C HIS A 231 -2.91 -15.48 -15.68
N ARG A 232 -1.86 -15.84 -16.40
CA ARG A 232 -1.94 -16.13 -17.83
C ARG A 232 -2.76 -17.39 -18.11
N THR A 233 -2.48 -18.49 -17.38
CA THR A 233 -3.05 -19.81 -17.69
C THR A 233 -4.33 -20.13 -16.92
N VAL A 234 -4.62 -19.37 -15.86
CA VAL A 234 -5.81 -19.58 -15.02
C VAL A 234 -6.70 -18.35 -15.05
N THR A 235 -6.26 -17.18 -14.51
CA THR A 235 -7.15 -16.02 -14.32
C THR A 235 -7.70 -15.49 -15.65
N GLY A 236 -6.85 -15.36 -16.68
CA GLY A 236 -7.30 -14.91 -18.02
C GLY A 236 -8.31 -15.88 -18.63
N VAL A 237 -8.01 -17.19 -18.57
CA VAL A 237 -8.91 -18.25 -19.06
C VAL A 237 -10.24 -18.25 -18.31
N GLU A 238 -10.20 -18.09 -16.98
CA GLU A 238 -11.37 -18.06 -16.12
C GLU A 238 -12.32 -16.91 -16.46
N ILE A 239 -11.78 -15.69 -16.61
CA ILE A 239 -12.57 -14.51 -16.98
C ILE A 239 -13.20 -14.70 -18.36
N ASP A 240 -12.42 -15.22 -19.32
CA ASP A 240 -12.89 -15.46 -20.68
C ASP A 240 -14.03 -16.50 -20.71
N GLN A 241 -13.89 -17.62 -20.02
CA GLN A 241 -14.92 -18.63 -19.88
C GLN A 241 -16.19 -18.06 -19.24
N GLN A 242 -16.08 -17.29 -18.16
CA GLN A 242 -17.23 -16.71 -17.48
C GLN A 242 -17.97 -15.66 -18.34
N LEU A 243 -17.26 -14.86 -19.11
CA LEU A 243 -17.89 -13.95 -20.06
C LEU A 243 -18.59 -14.72 -21.16
N HIS A 244 -17.97 -15.79 -21.69
CA HIS A 244 -18.59 -16.63 -22.70
C HIS A 244 -19.87 -17.31 -22.19
N GLU A 245 -19.91 -17.75 -20.93
CA GLU A 245 -21.11 -18.30 -20.28
C GLU A 245 -22.24 -17.26 -20.20
N ASN A 246 -21.90 -15.97 -20.10
CA ASN A 246 -22.83 -14.85 -20.13
C ASN A 246 -23.22 -14.42 -21.57
N GLY A 247 -22.75 -15.13 -22.61
CA GLY A 247 -22.98 -14.81 -24.03
C GLY A 247 -22.12 -13.66 -24.54
N GLU A 248 -21.02 -13.36 -23.87
CA GLU A 248 -20.10 -12.27 -24.17
C GLU A 248 -18.72 -12.80 -24.55
N SER A 249 -17.82 -11.93 -25.00
CA SER A 249 -16.45 -12.29 -25.37
C SER A 249 -15.48 -11.31 -24.71
N LEU A 250 -14.44 -11.84 -24.07
CA LEU A 250 -13.38 -11.03 -23.45
C LEU A 250 -12.67 -10.15 -24.50
N GLU A 251 -12.70 -10.51 -25.76
CA GLU A 251 -12.20 -9.68 -26.86
C GLU A 251 -12.82 -8.27 -26.87
N ASN A 252 -14.08 -8.15 -26.45
CA ASN A 252 -14.81 -6.87 -26.41
C ASN A 252 -14.63 -6.10 -25.10
N TYR A 253 -13.79 -6.60 -24.21
CA TYR A 253 -13.51 -6.01 -22.88
C TYR A 253 -12.06 -5.56 -22.78
N ASN A 254 -11.81 -4.67 -21.84
CA ASN A 254 -10.49 -4.39 -21.31
C ASN A 254 -10.44 -4.77 -19.85
N ILE A 255 -9.33 -5.32 -19.38
CA ILE A 255 -9.12 -5.58 -17.95
C ILE A 255 -8.43 -4.38 -17.33
N VAL A 256 -8.88 -4.01 -16.14
CA VAL A 256 -8.28 -2.95 -15.32
C VAL A 256 -7.69 -3.59 -14.08
N CYS A 257 -6.40 -3.41 -13.84
CA CYS A 257 -5.72 -3.93 -12.65
C CYS A 257 -4.64 -2.98 -12.16
N THR A 258 -4.34 -3.04 -10.87
CA THR A 258 -3.22 -2.33 -10.26
C THR A 258 -1.91 -3.09 -10.42
N PHE A 259 -0.78 -2.40 -10.20
CA PHE A 259 0.57 -2.96 -10.28
C PHE A 259 1.19 -3.16 -8.90
N GLY A 260 1.40 -4.41 -8.50
CA GLY A 260 2.19 -4.79 -7.31
C GLY A 260 3.52 -5.42 -7.71
N THR A 261 3.54 -6.74 -7.91
CA THR A 261 4.69 -7.48 -8.46
C THR A 261 4.74 -7.46 -9.99
N GLY A 262 3.63 -7.11 -10.63
CA GLY A 262 3.46 -7.22 -12.08
C GLY A 262 2.94 -8.58 -12.53
N GLY A 263 2.72 -9.54 -11.62
CA GLY A 263 2.23 -10.88 -11.97
C GLY A 263 0.87 -10.84 -12.66
N THR A 264 -0.10 -10.14 -12.07
CA THR A 264 -1.47 -10.00 -12.62
C THR A 264 -1.46 -9.28 -13.96
N SER A 265 -0.89 -8.07 -14.01
CA SER A 265 -0.84 -7.27 -15.25
C SER A 265 -0.05 -7.97 -16.35
N GLY A 266 1.10 -8.55 -16.02
CA GLY A 266 1.93 -9.29 -16.98
C GLY A 266 1.28 -10.56 -17.49
N GLY A 267 0.63 -11.33 -16.61
CA GLY A 267 -0.06 -12.57 -16.99
C GLY A 267 -1.28 -12.32 -17.88
N LEU A 268 -2.14 -11.37 -17.49
CA LEU A 268 -3.31 -11.00 -18.26
C LEU A 268 -2.94 -10.35 -19.61
N SER A 269 -1.89 -9.51 -19.63
CA SER A 269 -1.42 -8.92 -20.90
C SER A 269 -0.91 -9.97 -21.88
N LYS A 270 -0.15 -10.96 -21.38
CA LYS A 270 0.28 -12.10 -22.20
C LYS A 270 -0.91 -12.92 -22.70
N TYR A 271 -1.91 -13.16 -21.84
CA TYR A 271 -3.14 -13.86 -22.25
C TYR A 271 -3.84 -13.14 -23.40
N PHE A 272 -4.02 -11.82 -23.32
CA PHE A 272 -4.63 -11.03 -24.39
C PHE A 272 -3.84 -11.06 -25.69
N ASP A 273 -2.51 -10.97 -25.62
CA ASP A 273 -1.64 -11.06 -26.79
C ASP A 273 -1.74 -12.43 -27.46
N GLU A 274 -1.69 -13.51 -26.67
CA GLU A 274 -1.75 -14.89 -27.14
C GLU A 274 -3.13 -15.26 -27.74
N GLN A 275 -4.23 -14.81 -27.13
CA GLN A 275 -5.58 -15.21 -27.55
C GLN A 275 -6.17 -14.29 -28.60
N TYR A 276 -5.89 -12.99 -28.54
CA TYR A 276 -6.57 -11.97 -29.35
C TYR A 276 -5.63 -11.10 -30.17
N SER A 277 -4.32 -11.27 -30.04
CA SER A 277 -3.29 -10.44 -30.71
C SER A 277 -3.50 -8.95 -30.46
N LYS A 278 -3.93 -8.57 -29.26
CA LYS A 278 -4.21 -7.19 -28.88
C LYS A 278 -3.75 -6.87 -27.45
N LYS A 279 -3.62 -5.58 -27.17
CA LYS A 279 -3.40 -5.05 -25.82
C LYS A 279 -4.77 -4.82 -25.16
N GLY A 280 -5.09 -5.57 -24.12
CA GLY A 280 -6.40 -5.51 -23.45
C GLY A 280 -6.33 -5.16 -21.95
N VAL A 281 -5.17 -4.75 -21.43
CA VAL A 281 -4.99 -4.50 -20.00
C VAL A 281 -4.59 -3.05 -19.73
N HIS A 282 -5.39 -2.35 -18.94
CA HIS A 282 -5.06 -1.04 -18.38
C HIS A 282 -4.47 -1.22 -16.98
N VAL A 283 -3.31 -0.61 -16.75
CA VAL A 283 -2.58 -0.74 -15.47
C VAL A 283 -2.64 0.57 -14.70
N ILE A 284 -3.06 0.47 -13.44
CA ILE A 284 -3.34 1.61 -12.58
C ILE A 284 -2.25 1.73 -11.51
N PHE A 285 -1.80 2.95 -11.30
CA PHE A 285 -0.80 3.33 -10.32
C PHE A 285 -1.31 4.48 -9.44
N PRO A 286 -0.99 4.52 -8.16
CA PRO A 286 -1.13 5.75 -7.37
C PRO A 286 -0.05 6.77 -7.74
N PRO A 287 -0.21 8.06 -7.41
CA PRO A 287 0.86 9.05 -7.43
C PRO A 287 2.04 8.65 -6.54
N ASP A 288 3.24 9.11 -6.88
CA ASP A 288 4.47 8.73 -6.17
C ASP A 288 4.47 9.10 -4.67
N GLN A 289 3.65 10.06 -4.27
CA GLN A 289 3.51 10.51 -2.89
C GLN A 289 2.48 9.70 -2.07
N GLN A 290 1.72 8.83 -2.73
CA GLN A 290 0.69 8.01 -2.08
C GLN A 290 1.15 6.57 -1.89
N ASP A 291 0.90 6.07 -0.70
CA ASP A 291 1.12 4.66 -0.35
C ASP A 291 -0.24 3.95 -0.28
N VAL A 292 -0.51 3.08 -1.24
CA VAL A 292 -1.69 2.22 -1.27
C VAL A 292 -1.25 0.78 -1.09
N ALA A 293 -1.85 0.09 -0.15
CA ALA A 293 -1.40 -1.22 0.29
C ALA A 293 -1.23 -2.23 -0.86
N GLY A 294 -0.03 -2.78 -0.99
CA GLY A 294 0.29 -3.81 -1.99
C GLY A 294 0.47 -3.31 -3.43
N ILE A 295 0.39 -1.99 -3.67
CA ILE A 295 0.54 -1.39 -4.99
C ILE A 295 1.81 -0.55 -5.06
N ARG A 296 2.44 -0.54 -6.22
CA ARG A 296 3.61 0.30 -6.50
C ARG A 296 3.22 1.53 -7.29
N THR A 297 3.99 2.60 -7.12
CA THR A 297 3.95 3.77 -8.00
C THR A 297 4.70 3.48 -9.30
N VAL A 298 4.55 4.33 -10.31
CA VAL A 298 5.26 4.17 -11.60
C VAL A 298 6.78 4.14 -11.39
N GLY A 299 7.31 5.05 -10.58
CA GLY A 299 8.75 5.12 -10.29
C GLY A 299 9.30 3.87 -9.61
N ASN A 300 8.49 3.22 -8.75
CA ASN A 300 8.87 1.99 -8.05
C ASN A 300 8.59 0.71 -8.87
N ALA A 301 7.89 0.80 -9.99
CA ALA A 301 7.64 -0.31 -10.90
C ALA A 301 8.76 -0.46 -11.93
N ASP A 302 9.43 0.63 -12.27
CA ASP A 302 10.51 0.64 -13.26
C ASP A 302 11.66 -0.26 -12.80
N GLY A 303 12.18 -1.06 -13.74
CA GLY A 303 13.24 -2.05 -13.45
C GLY A 303 12.76 -3.37 -12.85
N LEU A 304 11.47 -3.55 -12.51
CA LEU A 304 10.94 -4.84 -12.11
C LEU A 304 10.76 -5.77 -13.31
N LYS A 305 11.05 -7.07 -13.13
CA LYS A 305 11.05 -8.10 -14.18
C LYS A 305 9.76 -8.11 -15.01
N TYR A 306 8.61 -7.92 -14.38
CA TYR A 306 7.30 -8.05 -15.04
C TYR A 306 6.68 -6.71 -15.44
N TYR A 307 7.39 -5.59 -15.26
CA TYR A 307 6.95 -4.30 -15.75
C TYR A 307 7.26 -4.17 -17.24
N ASN A 308 6.26 -4.39 -18.07
CA ASN A 308 6.38 -4.26 -19.53
C ASN A 308 5.25 -3.39 -20.10
N PRO A 309 5.43 -2.06 -20.09
CA PRO A 309 4.40 -1.12 -20.54
C PRO A 309 4.04 -1.28 -22.03
N GLU A 310 4.90 -1.92 -22.81
CA GLU A 310 4.63 -2.20 -24.23
C GLU A 310 3.49 -3.20 -24.45
N LEU A 311 3.17 -4.01 -23.44
CA LEU A 311 2.03 -4.95 -23.49
C LEU A 311 0.72 -4.35 -22.98
N TYR A 312 0.74 -3.14 -22.40
CA TYR A 312 -0.44 -2.53 -21.80
C TYR A 312 -1.27 -1.76 -22.83
N ALA A 313 -2.60 -1.82 -22.71
CA ALA A 313 -3.53 -0.96 -23.43
C ALA A 313 -3.40 0.50 -22.97
N GLY A 314 -3.09 0.70 -21.68
CA GLY A 314 -2.83 2.01 -21.12
C GLY A 314 -2.23 1.95 -19.72
N LYS A 315 -1.58 3.04 -19.33
CA LYS A 315 -1.13 3.31 -17.95
C LYS A 315 -1.88 4.52 -17.42
N HIS A 316 -2.41 4.43 -16.22
CA HIS A 316 -3.17 5.51 -15.59
C HIS A 316 -2.65 5.76 -14.19
N GLN A 317 -2.56 7.01 -13.83
CA GLN A 317 -2.25 7.43 -12.47
C GLN A 317 -3.52 7.96 -11.83
N ILE A 318 -3.94 7.34 -10.72
CA ILE A 318 -5.17 7.65 -10.01
C ILE A 318 -4.85 8.06 -8.59
N ASP A 319 -5.31 9.25 -8.21
CA ASP A 319 -5.27 9.71 -6.83
C ASP A 319 -6.28 8.92 -5.98
N PHE A 320 -5.78 8.22 -4.97
CA PHE A 320 -6.61 7.38 -4.11
C PHE A 320 -7.64 8.21 -3.32
N GLU A 321 -7.34 9.47 -3.00
CA GLU A 321 -8.31 10.34 -2.33
C GLU A 321 -9.58 10.54 -3.18
N GLN A 322 -9.44 10.58 -4.51
CA GLN A 322 -10.56 10.66 -5.42
C GLN A 322 -11.35 9.33 -5.53
N ALA A 323 -10.70 8.20 -5.31
CA ALA A 323 -11.32 6.89 -5.35
C ALA A 323 -11.99 6.47 -4.03
N LYS A 324 -11.62 7.06 -2.89
CA LYS A 324 -12.18 6.74 -1.56
C LYS A 324 -13.72 6.84 -1.47
N PRO A 325 -14.38 7.88 -2.01
CA PRO A 325 -15.83 7.95 -1.98
C PRO A 325 -16.52 6.81 -2.74
N LEU A 326 -15.93 6.36 -3.86
CA LEU A 326 -16.40 5.19 -4.60
C LEU A 326 -16.23 3.92 -3.77
N LEU A 327 -15.07 3.73 -3.10
CA LEU A 327 -14.86 2.60 -2.20
C LEU A 327 -15.96 2.54 -1.15
N LYS A 328 -16.23 3.68 -0.49
CA LYS A 328 -17.27 3.77 0.52
C LYS A 328 -18.64 3.38 -0.03
N PHE A 329 -19.04 3.94 -1.16
CA PHE A 329 -20.30 3.64 -1.82
C PHE A 329 -20.44 2.14 -2.14
N MET A 330 -19.43 1.53 -2.78
CA MET A 330 -19.48 0.13 -3.17
C MET A 330 -19.53 -0.82 -1.98
N VAL A 331 -18.77 -0.54 -0.91
CA VAL A 331 -18.80 -1.34 0.31
C VAL A 331 -20.15 -1.22 1.03
N GLU A 332 -20.75 -0.03 1.07
CA GLU A 332 -22.08 0.20 1.63
C GLU A 332 -23.20 -0.47 0.80
N LYS A 333 -22.97 -0.67 -0.51
CA LYS A 333 -23.84 -1.47 -1.39
C LYS A 333 -23.67 -2.99 -1.17
N GLY A 334 -22.70 -3.42 -0.37
CA GLY A 334 -22.47 -4.81 -0.03
C GLY A 334 -21.36 -5.49 -0.84
N HIS A 335 -20.61 -4.75 -1.65
CA HIS A 335 -19.44 -5.28 -2.37
C HIS A 335 -18.21 -5.23 -1.46
N ASP A 336 -17.76 -6.39 -1.00
CA ASP A 336 -16.51 -6.49 -0.23
C ASP A 336 -15.32 -6.30 -1.15
N MET A 337 -14.62 -5.15 -1.02
CA MET A 337 -13.46 -4.81 -1.84
C MET A 337 -12.47 -3.91 -1.09
N GLY A 338 -11.18 -4.08 -1.37
CA GLY A 338 -10.10 -3.30 -0.76
C GLY A 338 -9.75 -2.02 -1.52
N GLU A 339 -8.75 -1.32 -1.00
CA GLU A 339 -8.30 -0.01 -1.50
C GLU A 339 -7.84 -0.05 -2.97
N SER A 340 -7.16 -1.13 -3.40
CA SER A 340 -6.71 -1.30 -4.78
C SER A 340 -7.86 -1.33 -5.79
N SER A 341 -8.94 -2.01 -5.44
CA SER A 341 -10.11 -2.16 -6.30
C SER A 341 -10.83 -0.83 -6.52
N ALA A 342 -10.77 0.08 -5.53
CA ALA A 342 -11.32 1.42 -5.68
C ALA A 342 -10.56 2.25 -6.73
N LEU A 343 -9.21 2.15 -6.76
CA LEU A 343 -8.40 2.79 -7.80
C LEU A 343 -8.77 2.29 -9.19
N GLU A 344 -8.94 0.98 -9.31
CA GLU A 344 -9.28 0.33 -10.58
C GLU A 344 -10.67 0.71 -11.07
N LEU A 345 -11.68 0.66 -10.19
CA LEU A 345 -13.05 1.07 -10.52
C LEU A 345 -13.15 2.56 -10.85
N TYR A 346 -12.45 3.42 -10.12
CA TYR A 346 -12.44 4.84 -10.41
C TYR A 346 -11.76 5.16 -11.74
N ALA A 347 -10.67 4.45 -12.08
CA ALA A 347 -10.05 4.53 -13.39
C ALA A 347 -11.01 4.08 -14.51
N ALA A 348 -11.71 2.96 -14.30
CA ALA A 348 -12.73 2.49 -15.24
C ALA A 348 -13.85 3.53 -15.42
N LEU A 349 -14.36 4.14 -14.32
CA LEU A 349 -15.33 5.22 -14.38
C LEU A 349 -14.86 6.40 -15.24
N GLN A 350 -13.61 6.84 -15.08
CA GLN A 350 -13.05 7.91 -15.89
C GLN A 350 -12.95 7.53 -17.37
N MET A 351 -12.57 6.29 -17.68
CA MET A 351 -12.49 5.80 -19.06
C MET A 351 -13.87 5.67 -19.68
N ILE A 352 -14.86 5.16 -18.95
CA ILE A 352 -16.27 5.06 -19.40
C ILE A 352 -16.85 6.45 -19.67
N TYR A 353 -16.65 7.39 -18.74
CA TYR A 353 -17.10 8.78 -18.93
C TYR A 353 -16.57 9.39 -20.23
N LYS A 354 -15.30 9.15 -20.52
CA LYS A 354 -14.63 9.69 -21.71
C LYS A 354 -15.02 8.99 -22.99
N ASN A 355 -15.04 7.64 -23.01
CA ASN A 355 -15.06 6.86 -24.23
C ASN A 355 -16.14 5.77 -24.27
N GLY A 356 -16.84 5.48 -23.16
CA GLY A 356 -17.64 4.25 -23.03
C GLY A 356 -16.75 2.99 -23.01
N GLY A 357 -17.30 1.86 -23.48
CA GLY A 357 -16.58 0.60 -23.60
C GLY A 357 -16.71 -0.32 -22.38
N ASN A 358 -16.33 -1.60 -22.56
CA ASN A 358 -16.56 -2.64 -21.57
C ASN A 358 -15.29 -2.96 -20.78
N TYR A 359 -15.45 -3.22 -19.48
CA TYR A 359 -14.32 -3.43 -18.57
C TYR A 359 -14.56 -4.59 -17.61
N VAL A 360 -13.48 -5.29 -17.27
CA VAL A 360 -13.39 -6.19 -16.13
C VAL A 360 -12.39 -5.61 -15.13
N VAL A 361 -12.81 -5.39 -13.90
CA VAL A 361 -11.98 -4.84 -12.81
C VAL A 361 -11.59 -5.96 -11.86
N MET A 362 -10.34 -6.01 -11.42
CA MET A 362 -9.86 -7.03 -10.50
C MET A 362 -10.14 -6.63 -9.05
N ILE A 363 -11.10 -7.27 -8.39
CA ILE A 363 -11.35 -7.09 -6.96
C ILE A 363 -10.34 -7.97 -6.20
N CYS A 364 -9.17 -7.38 -5.97
CA CYS A 364 -7.98 -8.12 -5.54
C CYS A 364 -8.05 -8.64 -4.10
N ASP A 365 -8.71 -7.92 -3.20
CA ASP A 365 -8.92 -8.30 -1.79
C ASP A 365 -10.13 -7.59 -1.18
N GLY A 366 -10.43 -7.90 0.09
CA GLY A 366 -11.56 -7.33 0.83
C GLY A 366 -11.18 -6.20 1.77
N ILE A 367 -12.20 -5.51 2.30
CA ILE A 367 -12.07 -4.30 3.12
C ILE A 367 -11.58 -4.58 4.55
N ASP A 368 -11.76 -5.78 5.08
CA ASP A 368 -11.51 -6.05 6.50
C ASP A 368 -10.08 -5.77 6.95
N LYS A 369 -9.10 -5.97 6.07
CA LYS A 369 -7.69 -5.66 6.34
C LYS A 369 -7.45 -4.15 6.50
N TYR A 370 -8.33 -3.33 5.93
CA TYR A 370 -8.25 -1.87 5.82
C TYR A 370 -9.37 -1.17 6.60
N ARG A 371 -10.16 -1.91 7.39
CA ARG A 371 -11.37 -1.44 8.10
C ARG A 371 -11.14 -0.15 8.85
N LYS A 372 -10.02 -0.04 9.55
CA LYS A 372 -9.65 1.13 10.34
C LYS A 372 -9.47 2.40 9.48
N ASN A 373 -8.96 2.27 8.27
CA ASN A 373 -8.83 3.38 7.31
C ASN A 373 -10.16 3.65 6.62
N PHE A 374 -10.90 2.59 6.29
CA PHE A 374 -12.22 2.69 5.67
C PHE A 374 -13.21 3.47 6.53
N GLU A 375 -13.27 3.21 7.84
CA GLU A 375 -14.17 3.90 8.78
C GLU A 375 -13.90 5.41 8.86
N LYS A 376 -12.71 5.84 8.47
CA LYS A 376 -12.36 7.26 8.38
C LYS A 376 -12.86 7.93 7.10
N ILE A 377 -13.23 7.19 6.05
CA ILE A 377 -13.69 7.77 4.78
C ILE A 377 -14.99 8.54 4.97
N GLY A 378 -14.96 9.83 4.64
CA GLY A 378 -16.10 10.75 4.84
C GLY A 378 -16.23 11.31 6.25
N ASN A 379 -15.45 10.79 7.21
CA ASN A 379 -15.32 11.34 8.56
C ASN A 379 -13.95 12.00 8.77
N THR A 380 -13.09 11.97 7.77
CA THR A 380 -11.74 12.52 7.87
C THR A 380 -11.81 14.03 7.69
N ILE A 381 -11.45 14.74 8.72
CA ILE A 381 -11.13 16.16 8.64
C ILE A 381 -9.84 16.24 7.82
N THR A 382 -9.86 16.94 6.69
CA THR A 382 -8.65 17.16 5.89
C THR A 382 -8.05 18.49 6.28
N PRO A 383 -6.76 18.55 6.71
CA PRO A 383 -6.11 19.81 6.98
C PRO A 383 -6.06 20.69 5.74
N THR A 384 -6.36 21.96 5.90
CA THR A 384 -6.24 22.92 4.81
C THR A 384 -4.81 23.46 4.75
N GLN A 385 -4.18 23.37 3.59
CA GLN A 385 -2.93 24.07 3.34
C GLN A 385 -3.24 25.53 2.98
N VAL A 386 -2.71 26.46 3.77
CA VAL A 386 -2.97 27.89 3.63
C VAL A 386 -1.69 28.66 3.31
N SER A 387 -1.79 29.67 2.44
CA SER A 387 -0.66 30.55 2.16
C SER A 387 -0.47 31.56 3.28
N GLN A 388 0.74 32.17 3.34
CA GLN A 388 1.00 33.29 4.25
C GLN A 388 -0.01 34.43 4.05
N GLN A 389 -0.33 34.75 2.80
CA GLN A 389 -1.25 35.84 2.47
C GLN A 389 -2.67 35.57 2.94
N ASP A 390 -3.14 34.32 2.81
CA ASP A 390 -4.47 33.92 3.29
C ASP A 390 -4.55 34.04 4.81
N VAL A 391 -3.52 33.58 5.53
CA VAL A 391 -3.45 33.71 6.98
C VAL A 391 -3.40 35.17 7.41
N ALA A 392 -2.54 35.98 6.79
CA ALA A 392 -2.39 37.39 7.13
C ALA A 392 -3.68 38.20 6.85
N THR A 393 -4.41 37.87 5.80
CA THR A 393 -5.71 38.47 5.49
C THR A 393 -6.78 38.12 6.52
N ASN A 394 -6.73 36.90 7.05
CA ASN A 394 -7.71 36.35 8.00
C ASN A 394 -7.09 36.13 9.39
N ALA A 395 -6.11 36.93 9.79
CA ALA A 395 -5.33 36.73 11.01
C ALA A 395 -6.18 36.67 12.30
N ASN A 396 -7.32 37.35 12.32
CA ASN A 396 -8.24 37.37 13.45
C ASN A 396 -8.99 36.02 13.63
N ASP A 397 -9.09 35.21 12.59
CA ASP A 397 -9.74 33.90 12.65
C ASP A 397 -8.85 32.87 13.36
N TYR A 398 -7.54 33.12 13.41
CA TYR A 398 -6.58 32.22 14.04
C TYR A 398 -6.37 32.57 15.51
N ASP A 399 -6.65 31.60 16.37
CA ASP A 399 -6.54 31.75 17.82
C ASP A 399 -5.29 31.08 18.39
N LYS A 400 -4.83 29.99 17.77
CA LYS A 400 -3.63 29.27 18.13
C LYS A 400 -2.73 29.02 16.91
N VAL A 401 -1.44 29.21 17.07
CA VAL A 401 -0.40 28.85 16.09
C VAL A 401 0.61 27.95 16.77
N ILE A 402 0.73 26.70 16.32
CA ILE A 402 1.60 25.71 16.93
C ILE A 402 2.79 25.48 16.02
N TRP A 403 3.99 25.86 16.49
CA TRP A 403 5.23 25.69 15.74
C TRP A 403 5.87 24.35 16.10
N VAL A 404 5.63 23.35 15.23
CA VAL A 404 6.14 21.98 15.40
C VAL A 404 7.60 21.90 14.95
N HIS A 405 8.46 21.40 15.82
CA HIS A 405 9.88 21.21 15.55
C HIS A 405 10.44 19.97 16.28
N THR A 406 11.45 19.33 15.71
CA THR A 406 12.05 18.11 16.27
C THR A 406 13.58 18.18 16.37
N GLN A 407 14.24 19.07 15.63
CA GLN A 407 15.70 19.09 15.49
C GLN A 407 16.33 20.47 15.82
N TYR A 408 15.53 21.44 16.13
CA TYR A 408 15.95 22.80 16.43
C TYR A 408 15.00 23.41 17.45
N THR A 409 15.38 24.54 18.01
CA THR A 409 14.49 25.35 18.86
C THR A 409 14.28 26.70 18.17
N PRO A 410 13.03 27.19 17.99
CA PRO A 410 12.77 28.54 17.52
C PRO A 410 13.39 29.59 18.47
N ARG A 411 14.06 30.59 17.88
CA ARG A 411 14.55 31.74 18.64
C ARG A 411 13.50 32.86 18.68
N GLU A 412 13.67 33.76 19.59
CA GLU A 412 12.79 34.93 19.77
C GLU A 412 12.58 35.71 18.46
N GLU A 413 13.67 35.95 17.71
CA GLU A 413 13.62 36.64 16.42
C GLU A 413 12.83 35.85 15.35
N GLY A 414 12.82 34.52 15.44
CA GLY A 414 12.01 33.66 14.57
C GLY A 414 10.52 33.73 14.90
N ILE A 415 10.19 33.80 16.20
CA ILE A 415 8.82 33.95 16.69
C ILE A 415 8.26 35.33 16.27
N GLU A 416 9.05 36.39 16.43
CA GLU A 416 8.69 37.74 16.02
C GLU A 416 8.50 37.84 14.50
N LEU A 417 9.38 37.19 13.73
CA LEU A 417 9.25 37.08 12.29
C LEU A 417 7.91 36.44 11.88
N LEU A 418 7.59 35.32 12.49
CA LEU A 418 6.35 34.59 12.22
C LEU A 418 5.12 35.44 12.57
N ALA A 419 5.09 35.99 13.79
CA ALA A 419 4.00 36.83 14.27
C ALA A 419 3.75 38.01 13.32
N LYS A 420 4.80 38.74 12.95
CA LYS A 420 4.75 39.88 12.03
C LYS A 420 4.29 39.46 10.63
N SER A 421 4.86 38.40 10.07
CA SER A 421 4.55 37.94 8.72
C SER A 421 3.13 37.47 8.55
N LEU A 422 2.53 36.90 9.61
CA LEU A 422 1.15 36.39 9.62
C LEU A 422 0.14 37.42 10.17
N GLY A 423 0.59 38.54 10.73
CA GLY A 423 -0.28 39.52 11.38
C GLY A 423 -0.97 38.99 12.64
N ILE A 424 -0.36 38.02 13.32
CA ILE A 424 -0.90 37.34 14.48
C ILE A 424 -0.19 37.81 15.74
N ASP A 425 -0.94 37.94 16.85
CA ASP A 425 -0.35 38.27 18.15
C ASP A 425 0.60 37.14 18.61
N LYS A 426 1.79 37.50 19.06
CA LYS A 426 2.82 36.58 19.51
C LYS A 426 2.33 35.65 20.65
N SER A 427 1.43 36.11 21.50
CA SER A 427 0.87 35.31 22.60
C SER A 427 0.04 34.10 22.14
N LYS A 428 -0.36 34.08 20.87
CA LYS A 428 -1.08 32.96 20.24
C LYS A 428 -0.14 31.86 19.74
N ILE A 429 1.20 32.11 19.70
CA ILE A 429 2.19 31.17 19.19
C ILE A 429 2.66 30.26 20.32
N ILE A 430 2.47 28.97 20.11
CA ILE A 430 2.86 27.90 21.04
C ILE A 430 4.01 27.12 20.42
N ILE A 431 5.05 26.87 21.21
CA ILE A 431 6.24 26.15 20.79
C ILE A 431 6.40 24.93 21.72
N PRO A 432 5.81 23.80 21.36
CA PRO A 432 6.01 22.57 22.11
C PRO A 432 7.49 22.18 22.10
N ASN A 433 7.98 21.55 23.16
CA ASN A 433 9.34 21.03 23.12
C ASN A 433 9.49 19.90 22.07
N ALA A 434 10.72 19.60 21.67
CA ALA A 434 11.00 18.62 20.62
C ALA A 434 10.43 17.22 20.90
N ARG A 435 10.41 16.80 22.20
CA ARG A 435 9.83 15.52 22.62
C ARG A 435 8.31 15.51 22.42
N THR A 436 7.62 16.57 22.80
CA THR A 436 6.17 16.75 22.58
C THR A 436 5.83 16.72 21.09
N ALA A 437 6.63 17.41 20.27
CA ALA A 437 6.47 17.40 18.82
C ALA A 437 6.67 15.99 18.22
N GLN A 438 7.67 15.24 18.68
CA GLN A 438 7.90 13.84 18.27
C GLN A 438 6.75 12.92 18.68
N GLN A 439 6.21 13.09 19.89
CA GLN A 439 5.05 12.32 20.37
C GLN A 439 3.82 12.58 19.48
N LEU A 440 3.55 13.84 19.10
CA LEU A 440 2.47 14.16 18.17
C LEU A 440 2.68 13.45 16.84
N LEU A 441 3.86 13.58 16.26
CA LEU A 441 4.19 13.01 14.94
C LEU A 441 4.19 11.47 14.92
N SER A 442 4.35 10.81 16.06
CA SER A 442 4.23 9.35 16.17
C SER A 442 2.80 8.84 15.95
N GLY A 443 1.80 9.74 15.99
CA GLY A 443 0.39 9.41 15.79
C GLY A 443 -0.27 8.60 16.92
N GLN A 444 0.45 8.23 17.96
CA GLN A 444 -0.09 7.40 19.05
C GLN A 444 -1.14 8.15 19.88
N GLN A 445 -0.82 9.36 20.30
CA GLN A 445 -1.73 10.22 21.06
C GLN A 445 -1.41 11.69 20.80
N VAL A 446 -2.40 12.57 21.00
CA VAL A 446 -2.16 14.02 21.05
C VAL A 446 -1.54 14.33 22.41
N PRO A 447 -0.34 14.95 22.47
CA PRO A 447 0.26 15.34 23.75
C PRO A 447 -0.62 16.34 24.51
N GLU A 448 -0.67 16.22 25.83
CA GLU A 448 -1.56 17.01 26.69
C GLU A 448 -1.40 18.53 26.47
N GLU A 449 -0.18 19.03 26.33
CA GLU A 449 0.13 20.44 26.06
C GLU A 449 -0.53 20.93 24.77
N ILE A 450 -0.49 20.12 23.70
CA ILE A 450 -1.08 20.47 22.40
C ILE A 450 -2.60 20.29 22.45
N ASP A 451 -3.09 19.23 23.08
CA ASP A 451 -4.51 18.96 23.20
C ASP A 451 -5.22 20.07 23.98
N GLN A 452 -4.66 20.48 25.12
CA GLN A 452 -5.18 21.59 25.92
C GLN A 452 -5.21 22.88 25.11
N ALA A 453 -4.14 23.22 24.38
CA ALA A 453 -4.08 24.41 23.55
C ALA A 453 -5.15 24.42 22.45
N LEU A 454 -5.42 23.27 21.85
CA LEU A 454 -6.43 23.13 20.81
C LEU A 454 -7.88 23.15 21.37
N GLN A 455 -8.10 22.59 22.55
CA GLN A 455 -9.39 22.64 23.24
C GLN A 455 -9.75 24.05 23.73
N GLU A 456 -8.75 24.84 24.14
CA GLU A 456 -8.93 26.24 24.53
C GLU A 456 -9.14 27.20 23.34
N SER A 457 -8.84 26.75 22.12
CA SER A 457 -8.94 27.56 20.91
C SER A 457 -10.42 27.89 20.60
N LYS A 458 -10.70 29.18 20.45
CA LYS A 458 -12.03 29.69 20.06
C LYS A 458 -12.14 30.01 18.56
N GLY A 459 -11.06 29.84 17.83
CA GLY A 459 -10.96 30.08 16.40
C GLY A 459 -10.22 28.96 15.68
N LYS A 460 -9.70 29.26 14.50
CA LYS A 460 -8.86 28.34 13.76
C LYS A 460 -7.51 28.13 14.45
N SER A 461 -6.95 26.94 14.28
CA SER A 461 -5.60 26.62 14.71
C SER A 461 -4.70 26.37 13.50
N LEU A 462 -3.46 26.90 13.52
CA LEU A 462 -2.50 26.81 12.45
C LEU A 462 -1.28 26.02 12.90
N MET A 463 -0.92 25.00 12.15
CA MET A 463 0.32 24.26 12.31
C MET A 463 1.42 24.88 11.45
N VAL A 464 2.60 25.12 12.03
CA VAL A 464 3.75 25.73 11.35
C VAL A 464 5.00 24.91 11.61
N CYS A 465 5.90 24.79 10.63
CA CYS A 465 7.26 24.28 10.80
C CYS A 465 8.23 25.01 9.87
N MET A 466 9.48 24.60 9.77
CA MET A 466 10.46 25.30 8.91
C MET A 466 10.06 25.32 7.45
N ALA A 467 9.68 24.18 6.86
CA ALA A 467 9.47 24.04 5.41
C ALA A 467 8.04 23.62 5.02
N GLY A 468 7.09 23.55 5.96
CA GLY A 468 5.69 23.19 5.69
C GLY A 468 5.39 21.70 5.70
N ARG A 469 6.38 20.80 5.71
CA ARG A 469 6.16 19.34 5.70
C ARG A 469 5.76 18.80 7.08
N THR A 470 6.55 19.05 8.09
CA THR A 470 6.30 18.58 9.47
C THR A 470 4.98 19.12 10.01
N SER A 471 4.63 20.36 9.69
CA SER A 471 3.35 20.97 10.07
C SER A 471 2.16 20.27 9.39
N LEU A 472 2.29 19.90 8.11
CA LEU A 472 1.26 19.17 7.41
C LEU A 472 1.10 17.74 7.97
N MET A 473 2.21 17.07 8.31
CA MET A 473 2.16 15.76 8.99
C MET A 473 1.45 15.88 10.34
N ALA A 474 1.78 16.87 11.15
CA ALA A 474 1.14 17.12 12.43
C ALA A 474 -0.35 17.42 12.28
N ALA A 475 -0.73 18.25 11.30
CA ALA A 475 -2.11 18.55 10.99
C ALA A 475 -2.90 17.30 10.54
N ASN A 476 -2.29 16.41 9.75
CA ASN A 476 -2.88 15.13 9.38
C ASN A 476 -3.11 14.21 10.59
N VAL A 477 -2.14 14.12 11.50
CA VAL A 477 -2.29 13.35 12.74
C VAL A 477 -3.45 13.89 13.59
N LEU A 478 -3.57 15.20 13.71
CA LEU A 478 -4.67 15.84 14.43
C LEU A 478 -6.02 15.60 13.75
N ALA A 479 -6.06 15.69 12.43
CA ALA A 479 -7.24 15.41 11.63
C ALA A 479 -7.72 13.95 11.80
N GLU A 480 -6.79 13.00 11.90
CA GLU A 480 -7.10 11.59 12.25
C GLU A 480 -7.73 11.42 13.64
N LYS A 481 -7.50 12.36 14.53
CA LYS A 481 -8.11 12.41 15.87
C LYS A 481 -9.38 13.27 15.92
N GLY A 482 -9.86 13.74 14.74
CA GLY A 482 -11.06 14.57 14.66
C GLY A 482 -10.82 16.06 14.95
N ILE A 483 -9.57 16.52 14.96
CA ILE A 483 -9.20 17.91 15.28
C ILE A 483 -8.82 18.65 14.00
N GLN A 484 -9.61 19.65 13.62
CA GLN A 484 -9.35 20.47 12.43
C GLN A 484 -8.25 21.50 12.71
N THR A 485 -7.22 21.49 11.88
CA THR A 485 -6.18 22.51 11.87
C THR A 485 -5.76 22.84 10.45
N ASP A 486 -5.31 24.09 10.22
CA ASP A 486 -4.68 24.49 8.96
C ASP A 486 -3.16 24.26 9.03
N SER A 487 -2.48 24.13 7.88
CA SER A 487 -1.02 24.02 7.81
C SER A 487 -0.44 25.08 6.89
N LEU A 488 0.59 25.82 7.37
CA LEU A 488 1.24 26.89 6.61
C LEU A 488 2.09 26.30 5.48
N THR A 489 1.71 26.59 4.24
CA THR A 489 2.44 26.18 3.04
C THR A 489 3.83 26.83 3.00
N GLY A 490 4.88 26.02 2.77
CA GLY A 490 6.26 26.49 2.74
C GLY A 490 6.87 26.83 4.12
N GLY A 491 6.05 26.80 5.18
CA GLY A 491 6.50 27.08 6.54
C GLY A 491 7.21 28.41 6.70
N ILE A 492 8.13 28.51 7.66
CA ILE A 492 8.93 29.73 7.94
C ILE A 492 9.82 30.13 6.76
N THR A 493 10.44 29.15 6.08
CA THR A 493 11.33 29.43 4.93
C THR A 493 10.58 29.92 3.70
N GLY A 494 9.27 29.70 3.64
CA GLY A 494 8.38 30.25 2.60
C GLY A 494 8.02 31.72 2.80
N LEU A 495 8.22 32.27 3.99
CA LEU A 495 7.90 33.66 4.29
C LEU A 495 8.87 34.63 3.54
N PRO A 496 8.38 35.69 2.88
CA PRO A 496 9.23 36.63 2.14
C PRO A 496 10.33 37.24 3.00
N GLU A 497 10.03 37.59 4.23
CA GLU A 497 10.95 38.21 5.19
C GLU A 497 12.03 37.24 5.68
N SER A 498 11.82 35.94 5.64
CA SER A 498 12.83 34.94 6.03
C SER A 498 14.00 34.86 5.06
N LYS A 499 13.78 35.24 3.78
CA LYS A 499 14.78 35.17 2.71
C LYS A 499 15.94 36.20 2.89
N THR A 500 15.77 37.17 3.76
CA THR A 500 16.77 38.22 4.06
C THR A 500 17.50 37.98 5.37
N LYS A 501 17.14 36.95 6.13
CA LYS A 501 17.74 36.62 7.42
C LYS A 501 18.56 35.32 7.35
N ASP A 502 19.66 35.29 8.11
CA ASP A 502 20.39 34.05 8.35
C ASP A 502 19.52 33.10 9.21
N LEU A 503 19.43 31.81 8.83
CA LEU A 503 18.67 30.81 9.59
C LEU A 503 19.11 30.70 11.06
N SER A 504 20.39 30.94 11.36
CA SER A 504 20.92 30.98 12.71
C SER A 504 20.30 32.05 13.61
N GLN A 505 19.70 33.11 13.01
CA GLN A 505 18.96 34.14 13.75
C GLN A 505 17.53 33.69 14.09
N ILE A 506 16.97 32.74 13.32
CA ILE A 506 15.57 32.28 13.43
C ILE A 506 15.48 31.08 14.35
N ILE A 507 16.46 30.19 14.27
CA ILE A 507 16.49 28.92 15.03
C ILE A 507 17.86 28.68 15.66
N GLU A 508 17.86 27.87 16.72
CA GLU A 508 19.05 27.27 17.30
C GLU A 508 19.05 25.77 17.00
N GLN A 509 20.13 25.26 16.42
CA GLN A 509 20.26 23.82 16.23
C GLN A 509 20.31 23.14 17.60
N ALA A 510 19.48 22.12 17.78
CA ALA A 510 19.54 21.34 19.01
C ALA A 510 20.93 20.70 19.12
N SER A 511 21.63 20.97 20.22
CA SER A 511 22.83 20.23 20.58
C SER A 511 22.43 18.75 20.62
N GLN A 512 23.14 17.89 19.88
CA GLN A 512 22.93 16.44 19.87
C GLN A 512 22.93 15.94 21.34
N PHE A 513 21.78 15.47 21.79
CA PHE A 513 21.65 14.67 23.03
C PHE A 513 21.83 13.19 22.70
#